data_3fe05287533c82ec2624d41d8b23fedc
#
_entry.id   3fe05287533c82ec2624d41d8b23fedc
#
_cell.length_a   1.000
_cell.length_b   1.000
_cell.length_c   1.000
_cell.angle_alpha   90.00
_cell.angle_beta   90.00
_cell.angle_gamma   90.00
#
_symmetry.space_group_name_H-M   'P 1'
#
loop_
_entity.id
_entity.type
_entity.pdbx_description
1 polymer ?
#
loop_
_entity_poly.entity_id
_entity_poly.type
_entity_poly.pdbx_seq_one_letter_code
_entity_poly.pdbx_strand_id
1 'polypeptide(L)'
;MKYLDALIIGAGFSGLYQLHCLRDKLKLNTLVLEEGDDLGGTWYWNRYPGARCDSESFTYGFTFSKKIFKNWTWKERYPKQKVILKYLKYFSNEYNLKKNIVFKQKVISTQYFEKENLWKIKTNNKKIYFAKYLICAVGSLSSINLPAIKGINQFKGQLHHSGRWPKKNINFKNKIVGQVGTGSTGIQIAPEIAKKAKKLILFQRSPNFSIPARNRKLSAANIKNYKKNFNKLRSFLKRTPGGHPFEFPKNSAFDFNEARRNQIYEKSWHYGTLSFRATFNDIVKTIKANKTAVKFIENKIYSTVKNREYAKILTNFDHPFTAKRPTLNTNYYEMFNKKNVELVDLKENPIIKITKRGIKTKKNEYTLDKIIFATGFDALTGSIEKLNITGKKGIKLTKYWKSGPKSFLGLLVPNFPNMFIVSGPGSPSVLTNVPVQIEQHVEWITKCIKFLENNKRQSIESTNEAAEKWQKEITSSVKKTLFMKAKSSWYKGDNIPGKSKSFLPYPGGMPKYRKACLKVEKTNYKELKII
;
A
#
# COMPACT_ATOMS: atom_id res chain seq x y z
N MET A 1 17.82 0.15 -31.14
CA MET A 1 16.92 -0.65 -30.26
C MET A 1 17.77 -1.31 -29.18
N LYS A 2 17.26 -1.43 -27.92
CA LYS A 2 18.02 -2.05 -26.83
C LYS A 2 17.35 -3.35 -26.43
N TYR A 3 18.07 -4.47 -26.56
CA TYR A 3 17.64 -5.80 -26.14
C TYR A 3 18.16 -6.11 -24.74
N LEU A 4 17.29 -6.62 -23.88
CA LEU A 4 17.54 -6.91 -22.47
C LEU A 4 17.04 -8.32 -22.13
N ASP A 5 17.70 -8.97 -21.17
CA ASP A 5 17.12 -10.19 -20.58
C ASP A 5 15.90 -9.83 -19.75
N ALA A 6 15.97 -8.77 -18.93
CA ALA A 6 14.85 -8.34 -18.10
C ALA A 6 14.70 -6.82 -18.07
N LEU A 7 13.45 -6.37 -18.12
CA LEU A 7 13.08 -4.97 -17.89
C LEU A 7 12.12 -4.87 -16.69
N ILE A 8 12.47 -4.01 -15.75
CA ILE A 8 11.71 -3.74 -14.53
C ILE A 8 11.06 -2.36 -14.64
N ILE A 9 9.78 -2.26 -14.33
CA ILE A 9 9.05 -0.98 -14.31
C ILE A 9 8.87 -0.52 -12.86
N GLY A 10 9.56 0.57 -12.48
CA GLY A 10 9.51 1.21 -11.17
C GLY A 10 10.73 0.94 -10.28
N ALA A 11 11.30 2.00 -9.69
CA ALA A 11 12.48 1.98 -8.82
C ALA A 11 12.14 2.19 -7.34
N GLY A 12 11.05 1.55 -6.84
CA GLY A 12 10.72 1.45 -5.42
C GLY A 12 11.39 0.26 -4.74
N PHE A 13 10.93 -0.11 -3.52
CA PHE A 13 11.40 -1.31 -2.80
C PHE A 13 11.46 -2.54 -3.71
N SER A 14 10.40 -2.79 -4.46
CA SER A 14 10.27 -3.97 -5.34
C SER A 14 11.31 -3.98 -6.45
N GLY A 15 11.38 -2.89 -7.22
CA GLY A 15 12.25 -2.83 -8.39
C GLY A 15 13.73 -2.81 -8.02
N LEU A 16 14.10 -2.13 -6.93
CA LEU A 16 15.48 -2.10 -6.45
C LEU A 16 15.95 -3.49 -6.02
N TYR A 17 15.13 -4.24 -5.29
CA TYR A 17 15.50 -5.59 -4.87
C TYR A 17 15.50 -6.58 -6.04
N GLN A 18 14.52 -6.46 -6.94
CA GLN A 18 14.48 -7.31 -8.13
C GLN A 18 15.69 -7.07 -9.06
N LEU A 19 16.09 -5.80 -9.25
CA LEU A 19 17.29 -5.45 -10.00
C LEU A 19 18.53 -6.10 -9.42
N HIS A 20 18.73 -5.99 -8.07
CA HIS A 20 19.82 -6.66 -7.39
C HIS A 20 19.82 -8.18 -7.65
N CYS A 21 18.66 -8.82 -7.57
CA CYS A 21 18.57 -10.26 -7.76
C CYS A 21 18.85 -10.69 -9.21
N LEU A 22 18.29 -10.03 -10.20
CA LEU A 22 18.46 -10.41 -11.60
C LEU A 22 19.86 -10.07 -12.13
N ARG A 23 20.33 -8.84 -11.87
CA ARG A 23 21.64 -8.39 -12.33
C ARG A 23 22.80 -9.03 -11.59
N ASP A 24 22.76 -9.00 -10.24
CA ASP A 24 23.93 -9.37 -9.43
C ASP A 24 23.99 -10.87 -9.16
N LYS A 25 22.84 -11.53 -8.93
CA LYS A 25 22.80 -12.97 -8.63
C LYS A 25 22.67 -13.85 -9.88
N LEU A 26 21.84 -13.43 -10.86
CA LEU A 26 21.64 -14.20 -12.08
C LEU A 26 22.48 -13.72 -13.25
N LYS A 27 23.17 -12.57 -13.12
CA LYS A 27 24.02 -11.95 -14.18
C LYS A 27 23.27 -11.56 -15.46
N LEU A 28 21.96 -11.36 -15.35
CA LEU A 28 21.12 -10.97 -16.48
C LEU A 28 21.31 -9.48 -16.83
N ASN A 29 21.30 -9.17 -18.11
CA ASN A 29 21.29 -7.79 -18.63
C ASN A 29 19.95 -7.14 -18.29
N THR A 30 19.90 -6.45 -17.14
CA THR A 30 18.68 -5.93 -16.54
C THR A 30 18.68 -4.42 -16.44
N LEU A 31 17.55 -3.79 -16.80
CA LEU A 31 17.32 -2.36 -16.70
C LEU A 31 16.05 -2.05 -15.93
N VAL A 32 16.04 -0.93 -15.21
CA VAL A 32 14.85 -0.39 -14.55
C VAL A 32 14.43 0.91 -15.23
N LEU A 33 13.14 1.07 -15.54
CA LEU A 33 12.55 2.33 -15.97
C LEU A 33 11.76 2.96 -14.83
N GLU A 34 12.07 4.21 -14.46
CA GLU A 34 11.41 4.96 -13.40
C GLU A 34 10.79 6.26 -13.94
N GLU A 35 9.50 6.49 -13.63
CA GLU A 35 8.78 7.71 -14.02
C GLU A 35 9.35 8.96 -13.34
N GLY A 36 9.81 8.83 -12.10
CA GLY A 36 10.40 9.90 -11.32
C GLY A 36 11.80 10.29 -11.79
N ASP A 37 12.31 11.40 -11.27
CA ASP A 37 13.70 11.83 -11.49
C ASP A 37 14.68 11.26 -10.45
N ASP A 38 14.16 10.44 -9.51
CA ASP A 38 14.96 9.71 -8.53
C ASP A 38 14.22 8.44 -8.09
N LEU A 39 14.94 7.51 -7.49
CA LEU A 39 14.39 6.28 -6.93
C LEU A 39 13.56 6.51 -5.66
N GLY A 40 12.78 5.49 -5.26
CA GLY A 40 12.11 5.49 -3.97
C GLY A 40 10.63 5.13 -4.01
N GLY A 41 10.00 5.10 -5.20
CA GLY A 41 8.60 4.71 -5.37
C GLY A 41 7.65 5.48 -4.44
N THR A 42 6.89 4.78 -3.60
CA THR A 42 5.98 5.40 -2.62
C THR A 42 6.66 6.51 -1.80
N TRP A 43 7.90 6.33 -1.40
CA TRP A 43 8.63 7.28 -0.54
C TRP A 43 9.29 8.43 -1.32
N TYR A 44 9.36 8.31 -2.63
CA TYR A 44 9.66 9.42 -3.52
C TYR A 44 8.44 10.30 -3.76
N TRP A 45 7.24 9.72 -4.01
CA TRP A 45 6.06 10.47 -4.40
C TRP A 45 5.27 11.05 -3.21
N ASN A 46 5.13 10.30 -2.10
CA ASN A 46 4.31 10.66 -0.94
C ASN A 46 5.13 11.46 0.10
N ARG A 47 5.47 12.69 -0.24
CA ARG A 47 6.28 13.59 0.60
C ARG A 47 5.47 14.66 1.33
N TYR A 48 4.17 14.43 1.49
CA TYR A 48 3.26 15.34 2.17
C TYR A 48 3.65 15.53 3.65
N PRO A 49 3.21 16.64 4.31
CA PRO A 49 3.48 16.85 5.73
C PRO A 49 2.96 15.71 6.60
N GLY A 50 3.79 15.23 7.51
CA GLY A 50 3.44 14.12 8.39
C GLY A 50 3.61 12.73 7.80
N ALA A 51 3.98 12.60 6.52
CA ALA A 51 4.16 11.31 5.84
C ALA A 51 5.12 10.39 6.58
N ARG A 52 4.62 9.22 7.01
CA ARG A 52 5.39 8.20 7.71
C ARG A 52 4.83 6.80 7.50
N CYS A 53 5.65 5.79 7.78
CA CYS A 53 5.22 4.41 7.75
C CYS A 53 4.29 4.09 8.94
N ASP A 54 3.40 3.13 8.75
CA ASP A 54 2.54 2.54 9.79
C ASP A 54 3.03 1.15 10.25
N SER A 55 4.18 0.71 9.74
CA SER A 55 4.92 -0.46 10.24
C SER A 55 6.13 -0.01 11.05
N GLU A 56 6.48 -0.76 12.08
CA GLU A 56 7.63 -0.45 12.92
C GLU A 56 8.94 -0.49 12.11
N SER A 57 9.78 0.51 12.29
CA SER A 57 10.94 0.80 11.44
C SER A 57 11.89 -0.38 11.26
N PHE A 58 12.21 -1.09 12.34
CA PHE A 58 13.12 -2.24 12.32
C PHE A 58 12.56 -3.46 11.57
N THR A 59 11.27 -3.42 11.21
CA THR A 59 10.62 -4.41 10.35
C THR A 59 10.37 -3.90 8.94
N TYR A 60 10.52 -2.59 8.72
CA TYR A 60 10.23 -1.92 7.45
C TYR A 60 11.50 -1.68 6.63
N GLY A 61 12.24 -2.73 6.38
CA GLY A 61 13.46 -2.74 5.59
C GLY A 61 13.78 -4.14 5.10
N PHE A 62 14.81 -4.25 4.28
CA PHE A 62 15.26 -5.54 3.76
C PHE A 62 15.89 -6.40 4.85
N THR A 63 15.44 -7.66 4.91
CA THR A 63 15.95 -8.67 5.85
C THR A 63 16.71 -9.80 5.15
N PHE A 64 16.80 -9.78 3.82
CA PHE A 64 17.57 -10.79 3.07
C PHE A 64 19.09 -10.66 3.32
N SER A 65 19.59 -9.47 3.66
CA SER A 65 20.99 -9.18 3.89
C SER A 65 21.23 -8.72 5.32
N LYS A 66 21.98 -9.51 6.09
CA LYS A 66 22.42 -9.17 7.44
C LYS A 66 23.29 -7.90 7.45
N LYS A 67 24.14 -7.70 6.40
CA LYS A 67 24.97 -6.49 6.23
C LYS A 67 24.09 -5.25 6.15
N ILE A 68 23.13 -5.20 5.21
CA ILE A 68 22.21 -4.08 5.04
C ILE A 68 21.44 -3.78 6.32
N PHE A 69 20.91 -4.81 6.97
CA PHE A 69 20.13 -4.66 8.20
C PHE A 69 20.96 -4.11 9.36
N LYS A 70 22.17 -4.60 9.55
CA LYS A 70 23.06 -4.18 10.67
C LYS A 70 23.66 -2.79 10.47
N ASN A 71 24.00 -2.42 9.23
CA ASN A 71 24.65 -1.15 8.94
C ASN A 71 23.68 0.03 8.95
N TRP A 72 22.37 -0.20 8.70
CA TRP A 72 21.39 0.84 8.83
C TRP A 72 20.83 0.95 10.24
N THR A 73 20.62 2.18 10.73
CA THR A 73 20.05 2.41 12.06
C THR A 73 18.79 3.25 11.97
N TRP A 74 17.68 2.64 12.38
CA TRP A 74 16.42 3.33 12.57
C TRP A 74 16.41 4.04 13.92
N LYS A 75 16.02 5.34 13.93
CA LYS A 75 16.03 6.18 15.15
C LYS A 75 14.66 6.37 15.78
N GLU A 76 13.59 6.09 15.05
CA GLU A 76 12.19 6.24 15.50
C GLU A 76 11.41 4.94 15.25
N ARG A 77 10.39 4.69 16.09
CA ARG A 77 9.50 3.53 15.93
C ARG A 77 8.81 3.53 14.57
N TYR A 78 8.28 4.68 14.15
CA TYR A 78 7.65 4.89 12.85
C TYR A 78 8.42 5.97 12.08
N PRO A 79 9.24 5.61 11.11
CA PRO A 79 10.12 6.53 10.44
C PRO A 79 9.36 7.45 9.50
N LYS A 80 9.80 8.70 9.42
CA LYS A 80 9.30 9.68 8.45
C LYS A 80 9.70 9.30 7.03
N GLN A 81 8.93 9.74 6.07
CA GLN A 81 9.16 9.56 4.62
C GLN A 81 10.63 9.82 4.22
N LYS A 82 11.22 10.93 4.64
CA LYS A 82 12.61 11.29 4.31
C LYS A 82 13.63 10.26 4.79
N VAL A 83 13.38 9.61 5.94
CA VAL A 83 14.29 8.60 6.49
C VAL A 83 14.21 7.30 5.69
N ILE A 84 13.00 6.91 5.28
CA ILE A 84 12.80 5.71 4.46
C ILE A 84 13.39 5.92 3.05
N LEU A 85 13.23 7.12 2.48
CA LEU A 85 13.86 7.46 1.20
C LEU A 85 15.39 7.41 1.29
N LYS A 86 15.98 7.91 2.40
CA LYS A 86 17.43 7.78 2.67
C LYS A 86 17.86 6.32 2.76
N TYR A 87 17.04 5.46 3.40
CA TYR A 87 17.30 4.02 3.46
C TYR A 87 17.34 3.37 2.07
N LEU A 88 16.39 3.69 1.19
CA LEU A 88 16.39 3.16 -0.17
C LEU A 88 17.58 3.64 -1.00
N LYS A 89 17.99 4.90 -0.81
CA LYS A 89 19.22 5.44 -1.44
C LYS A 89 20.47 4.74 -0.91
N TYR A 90 20.55 4.52 0.40
CA TYR A 90 21.61 3.73 1.01
C TYR A 90 21.69 2.32 0.39
N PHE A 91 20.54 1.61 0.32
CA PHE A 91 20.47 0.29 -0.32
C PHE A 91 20.92 0.32 -1.79
N SER A 92 20.47 1.31 -2.54
CA SER A 92 20.87 1.48 -3.94
C SER A 92 22.36 1.73 -4.11
N ASN A 93 22.98 2.50 -3.22
CA ASN A 93 24.41 2.79 -3.25
C ASN A 93 25.26 1.56 -2.88
N GLU A 94 24.86 0.80 -1.84
CA GLU A 94 25.56 -0.42 -1.41
C GLU A 94 25.71 -1.47 -2.52
N TYR A 95 24.74 -1.51 -3.44
CA TYR A 95 24.76 -2.44 -4.58
C TYR A 95 24.96 -1.73 -5.93
N ASN A 96 25.33 -0.44 -5.93
CA ASN A 96 25.52 0.35 -7.16
C ASN A 96 24.38 0.16 -8.19
N LEU A 97 23.12 0.21 -7.70
CA LEU A 97 21.95 -0.08 -8.53
C LEU A 97 21.63 1.06 -9.51
N LYS A 98 21.97 2.29 -9.15
CA LYS A 98 21.57 3.50 -9.88
C LYS A 98 22.05 3.49 -11.33
N LYS A 99 23.18 2.85 -11.63
CA LYS A 99 23.72 2.72 -13.01
C LYS A 99 22.81 1.97 -13.98
N ASN A 100 21.92 1.11 -13.46
CA ASN A 100 20.95 0.35 -14.25
C ASN A 100 19.52 0.89 -14.12
N ILE A 101 19.34 2.14 -13.68
CA ILE A 101 18.03 2.79 -13.59
C ILE A 101 18.00 3.98 -14.53
N VAL A 102 17.01 4.01 -15.42
CA VAL A 102 16.77 5.16 -16.30
C VAL A 102 15.58 5.94 -15.74
N PHE A 103 15.86 7.14 -15.28
CA PHE A 103 14.88 8.05 -14.70
C PHE A 103 14.12 8.85 -15.76
N LYS A 104 12.97 9.47 -15.35
CA LYS A 104 12.09 10.26 -16.21
C LYS A 104 11.59 9.47 -17.42
N GLN A 105 11.44 8.15 -17.26
CA GLN A 105 10.95 7.22 -18.28
C GLN A 105 9.64 6.61 -17.82
N LYS A 106 8.54 7.22 -18.19
CA LYS A 106 7.21 6.67 -17.94
C LYS A 106 6.87 5.66 -19.03
N VAL A 107 6.68 4.41 -18.66
CA VAL A 107 6.16 3.39 -19.57
C VAL A 107 4.69 3.71 -19.89
N ILE A 108 4.33 3.74 -21.16
CA ILE A 108 2.98 4.07 -21.64
C ILE A 108 2.29 2.88 -22.33
N SER A 109 3.04 1.92 -22.85
CA SER A 109 2.50 0.66 -23.37
C SER A 109 3.54 -0.45 -23.35
N THR A 110 3.06 -1.68 -23.21
CA THR A 110 3.86 -2.90 -23.37
C THR A 110 3.09 -3.90 -24.21
N GLN A 111 3.79 -4.59 -25.10
CA GLN A 111 3.22 -5.59 -26.01
C GLN A 111 4.11 -6.80 -26.12
N TYR A 112 3.54 -7.98 -25.98
CA TYR A 112 4.23 -9.25 -26.20
C TYR A 112 4.23 -9.63 -27.67
N PHE A 113 5.39 -10.02 -28.18
CA PHE A 113 5.61 -10.53 -29.53
C PHE A 113 5.85 -12.04 -29.43
N GLU A 114 4.89 -12.83 -29.90
CA GLU A 114 4.87 -14.29 -29.69
C GLU A 114 5.98 -15.02 -30.43
N LYS A 115 6.28 -14.61 -31.66
CA LYS A 115 7.32 -15.24 -32.51
C LYS A 115 8.71 -15.09 -31.90
N GLU A 116 9.00 -13.92 -31.37
CA GLU A 116 10.30 -13.56 -30.80
C GLU A 116 10.40 -13.87 -29.30
N ASN A 117 9.31 -14.21 -28.64
CA ASN A 117 9.21 -14.34 -27.18
C ASN A 117 9.71 -13.09 -26.42
N LEU A 118 9.39 -11.91 -26.92
CA LEU A 118 9.86 -10.63 -26.39
C LEU A 118 8.73 -9.68 -26.05
N TRP A 119 8.92 -8.94 -24.99
CA TRP A 119 8.13 -7.76 -24.67
C TRP A 119 8.71 -6.53 -25.36
N LYS A 120 7.89 -5.77 -26.08
CA LYS A 120 8.18 -4.42 -26.58
C LYS A 120 7.62 -3.40 -25.59
N ILE A 121 8.47 -2.54 -25.05
CA ILE A 121 8.11 -1.54 -24.06
C ILE A 121 8.33 -0.14 -24.64
N LYS A 122 7.28 0.70 -24.65
CA LYS A 122 7.33 2.10 -25.11
C LYS A 122 7.21 3.06 -23.92
N THR A 123 7.98 4.13 -23.99
CA THR A 123 7.95 5.20 -22.97
C THR A 123 7.36 6.50 -23.54
N ASN A 124 6.98 7.41 -22.64
CA ASN A 124 6.49 8.74 -22.99
C ASN A 124 7.48 9.56 -23.86
N ASN A 125 8.77 9.28 -23.78
CA ASN A 125 9.82 9.94 -24.56
C ASN A 125 10.09 9.21 -25.89
N LYS A 126 9.15 8.42 -26.38
CA LYS A 126 9.23 7.65 -27.64
C LYS A 126 10.34 6.59 -27.67
N LYS A 127 11.05 6.32 -26.55
CA LYS A 127 12.05 5.25 -26.48
C LYS A 127 11.39 3.89 -26.48
N ILE A 128 12.04 2.93 -27.16
CA ILE A 128 11.58 1.54 -27.30
C ILE A 128 12.65 0.62 -26.74
N TYR A 129 12.21 -0.35 -25.93
CA TYR A 129 13.03 -1.41 -25.36
C TYR A 129 12.40 -2.76 -25.69
N PHE A 130 13.24 -3.80 -25.77
CA PHE A 130 12.81 -5.19 -25.89
C PHE A 130 13.39 -5.99 -24.73
N ALA A 131 12.60 -6.89 -24.14
CA ALA A 131 13.05 -7.71 -23.04
C ALA A 131 12.35 -9.08 -23.05
N LYS A 132 13.09 -10.16 -22.69
CA LYS A 132 12.53 -11.49 -22.50
C LYS A 132 11.59 -11.51 -21.29
N TYR A 133 12.01 -10.91 -20.18
CA TYR A 133 11.22 -10.84 -18.94
C TYR A 133 10.75 -9.41 -18.66
N LEU A 134 9.45 -9.26 -18.41
CA LEU A 134 8.83 -8.01 -17.98
C LEU A 134 8.45 -8.08 -16.51
N ILE A 135 9.03 -7.22 -15.67
CA ILE A 135 8.74 -7.18 -14.23
C ILE A 135 7.96 -5.91 -13.88
N CYS A 136 6.69 -6.05 -13.53
CA CYS A 136 5.84 -4.95 -13.10
C CYS A 136 6.06 -4.68 -11.60
N ALA A 137 6.96 -3.76 -11.27
CA ALA A 137 7.27 -3.30 -9.90
C ALA A 137 6.65 -1.92 -9.58
N VAL A 138 5.50 -1.63 -10.18
CA VAL A 138 4.84 -0.31 -10.18
C VAL A 138 4.17 0.08 -8.86
N GLY A 139 4.11 -0.83 -7.90
CA GLY A 139 3.54 -0.60 -6.58
C GLY A 139 2.00 -0.62 -6.54
N SER A 140 1.45 -0.98 -5.39
CA SER A 140 0.01 -1.17 -5.18
C SER A 140 -0.75 0.15 -4.96
N LEU A 141 -0.07 1.25 -4.60
CA LEU A 141 -0.64 2.56 -4.28
C LEU A 141 0.11 3.67 -5.02
N SER A 142 0.13 3.62 -6.35
CA SER A 142 0.86 4.57 -7.21
C SER A 142 -0.05 5.34 -8.17
N SER A 143 -1.20 4.76 -8.55
CA SER A 143 -2.22 5.45 -9.35
C SER A 143 -3.13 6.29 -8.45
N ILE A 144 -2.99 7.61 -8.48
CA ILE A 144 -3.82 8.52 -7.67
C ILE A 144 -5.29 8.46 -8.10
N ASN A 145 -6.18 8.64 -7.12
CA ASN A 145 -7.62 8.78 -7.32
C ASN A 145 -8.03 10.24 -7.07
N LEU A 146 -8.03 11.04 -8.13
CA LEU A 146 -8.56 12.40 -8.09
C LEU A 146 -10.08 12.32 -8.36
N PRO A 147 -10.93 12.79 -7.43
CA PRO A 147 -12.37 12.68 -7.61
C PRO A 147 -12.86 13.57 -8.77
N ALA A 148 -13.82 13.07 -9.53
CA ALA A 148 -14.46 13.81 -10.62
C ALA A 148 -15.46 14.83 -10.06
N ILE A 149 -14.97 15.91 -9.45
CA ILE A 149 -15.81 16.98 -8.91
C ILE A 149 -15.93 18.09 -9.95
N LYS A 150 -17.18 18.50 -10.26
CA LYS A 150 -17.47 19.59 -11.19
C LYS A 150 -16.69 20.86 -10.81
N GLY A 151 -16.02 21.49 -11.76
CA GLY A 151 -15.32 22.76 -11.57
C GLY A 151 -13.92 22.65 -10.93
N ILE A 152 -13.34 21.45 -10.79
CA ILE A 152 -12.01 21.28 -10.16
C ILE A 152 -10.92 22.13 -10.81
N ASN A 153 -10.98 22.32 -12.13
CA ASN A 153 -10.01 23.11 -12.90
C ASN A 153 -10.25 24.63 -12.81
N GLN A 154 -11.34 25.07 -12.19
CA GLN A 154 -11.68 26.49 -12.06
C GLN A 154 -11.06 27.14 -10.83
N PHE A 155 -10.60 26.34 -9.87
CA PHE A 155 -10.06 26.84 -8.63
C PHE A 155 -8.82 27.73 -8.86
N LYS A 156 -8.84 28.95 -8.33
CA LYS A 156 -7.76 29.93 -8.50
C LYS A 156 -6.64 29.76 -7.46
N GLY A 157 -6.91 29.07 -6.35
CA GLY A 157 -5.90 28.72 -5.35
C GLY A 157 -5.03 27.53 -5.75
N GLN A 158 -4.29 26.99 -4.79
CA GLN A 158 -3.41 25.84 -5.04
C GLN A 158 -4.12 24.52 -4.73
N LEU A 159 -4.07 23.61 -5.70
CA LEU A 159 -4.62 22.26 -5.56
C LEU A 159 -3.49 21.24 -5.48
N HIS A 160 -3.55 20.36 -4.49
CA HIS A 160 -2.54 19.33 -4.26
C HIS A 160 -3.19 17.98 -4.04
N HIS A 161 -2.64 16.92 -4.67
CA HIS A 161 -2.97 15.54 -4.33
C HIS A 161 -1.83 14.91 -3.51
N SER A 162 -2.17 14.24 -2.42
CA SER A 162 -1.19 13.66 -1.50
C SER A 162 -0.21 12.68 -2.17
N GLY A 163 -0.67 11.87 -3.13
CA GLY A 163 0.14 10.91 -3.87
C GLY A 163 1.05 11.50 -4.96
N ARG A 164 0.98 12.83 -5.19
CA ARG A 164 1.82 13.58 -6.16
C ARG A 164 2.25 14.90 -5.53
N TRP A 165 2.71 14.84 -4.30
CA TRP A 165 3.11 16.02 -3.55
C TRP A 165 4.35 16.68 -4.17
N PRO A 166 4.34 18.02 -4.38
CA PRO A 166 5.45 18.72 -5.02
C PRO A 166 6.73 18.65 -4.16
N LYS A 167 7.88 18.79 -4.81
CA LYS A 167 9.19 18.87 -4.15
C LYS A 167 9.38 20.18 -3.40
N LYS A 168 8.84 21.26 -3.95
CA LYS A 168 8.88 22.60 -3.33
C LYS A 168 8.05 22.61 -2.06
N ASN A 169 8.57 23.24 -1.01
CA ASN A 169 7.81 23.42 0.22
C ASN A 169 6.58 24.29 -0.02
N ILE A 170 5.43 23.82 0.49
CA ILE A 170 4.18 24.56 0.43
C ILE A 170 4.05 25.36 1.73
N ASN A 171 3.86 26.66 1.62
CA ASN A 171 3.59 27.51 2.77
C ASN A 171 2.11 27.45 3.15
N PHE A 172 1.81 27.09 4.40
CA PHE A 172 0.47 27.05 4.99
C PHE A 172 0.21 28.14 6.02
N LYS A 173 1.24 28.94 6.39
CA LYS A 173 1.08 30.02 7.39
C LYS A 173 0.07 31.06 6.88
N ASN A 174 -0.86 31.43 7.73
CA ASN A 174 -1.95 32.38 7.44
C ASN A 174 -2.89 31.98 6.29
N LYS A 175 -2.95 30.67 5.91
CA LYS A 175 -3.80 30.16 4.84
C LYS A 175 -5.04 29.43 5.36
N ILE A 176 -6.14 29.55 4.63
CA ILE A 176 -7.35 28.74 4.82
C ILE A 176 -7.22 27.53 3.91
N VAL A 177 -7.20 26.35 4.52
CA VAL A 177 -6.90 25.09 3.82
C VAL A 177 -8.09 24.15 3.91
N GLY A 178 -8.60 23.68 2.78
CA GLY A 178 -9.57 22.60 2.69
C GLY A 178 -8.85 21.26 2.46
N GLN A 179 -9.16 20.25 3.26
CA GLN A 179 -8.68 18.88 3.04
C GLN A 179 -9.86 17.96 2.77
N VAL A 180 -9.86 17.31 1.61
CA VAL A 180 -10.88 16.31 1.24
C VAL A 180 -10.33 14.91 1.48
N GLY A 181 -10.97 14.17 2.40
CA GLY A 181 -10.60 12.80 2.76
C GLY A 181 -9.84 12.69 4.08
N THR A 182 -10.24 11.66 4.86
CA THR A 182 -9.77 11.34 6.21
C THR A 182 -9.34 9.87 6.34
N GLY A 183 -8.76 9.30 5.27
CA GLY A 183 -8.04 8.03 5.30
C GLY A 183 -6.63 8.18 5.89
N SER A 184 -5.77 7.13 5.77
CA SER A 184 -4.41 7.12 6.35
C SER A 184 -3.61 8.38 6.06
N THR A 185 -3.63 8.85 4.83
CA THR A 185 -2.92 10.07 4.40
C THR A 185 -3.52 11.33 5.02
N GLY A 186 -4.86 11.46 5.00
CA GLY A 186 -5.54 12.62 5.56
C GLY A 186 -5.32 12.75 7.07
N ILE A 187 -5.33 11.64 7.80
CA ILE A 187 -5.06 11.58 9.24
C ILE A 187 -3.62 12.01 9.58
N GLN A 188 -2.67 11.78 8.67
CA GLN A 188 -1.28 12.23 8.85
C GLN A 188 -1.07 13.69 8.47
N ILE A 189 -1.74 14.17 7.43
CA ILE A 189 -1.63 15.57 6.94
C ILE A 189 -2.30 16.56 7.90
N ALA A 190 -3.53 16.27 8.33
CA ALA A 190 -4.38 17.21 9.03
C ALA A 190 -3.74 17.81 10.30
N PRO A 191 -3.13 17.01 11.21
CA PRO A 191 -2.49 17.58 12.40
C PRO A 191 -1.32 18.51 12.08
N GLU A 192 -0.57 18.24 11.00
CA GLU A 192 0.57 19.07 10.59
C GLU A 192 0.12 20.40 9.95
N ILE A 193 -1.00 20.38 9.22
CA ILE A 193 -1.60 21.61 8.67
C ILE A 193 -2.25 22.43 9.78
N ALA A 194 -2.98 21.80 10.71
CA ALA A 194 -3.63 22.48 11.85
C ALA A 194 -2.66 23.24 12.76
N LYS A 195 -1.37 22.90 12.75
CA LYS A 195 -0.32 23.64 13.49
C LYS A 195 0.05 24.97 12.83
N LYS A 196 -0.18 25.13 11.52
CA LYS A 196 0.39 26.22 10.70
C LYS A 196 -0.66 27.07 10.02
N ALA A 197 -1.78 26.49 9.62
CA ALA A 197 -2.83 27.16 8.87
C ALA A 197 -3.60 28.15 9.75
N LYS A 198 -4.09 29.26 9.14
CA LYS A 198 -5.07 30.14 9.78
C LYS A 198 -6.34 29.35 10.11
N LYS A 199 -6.81 28.55 9.16
CA LYS A 199 -7.96 27.64 9.34
C LYS A 199 -7.77 26.38 8.52
N LEU A 200 -8.11 25.23 9.10
CA LEU A 200 -8.18 23.92 8.42
C LEU A 200 -9.62 23.44 8.42
N ILE A 201 -10.15 23.16 7.24
CA ILE A 201 -11.50 22.62 7.06
C ILE A 201 -11.36 21.21 6.50
N LEU A 202 -11.81 20.21 7.28
CA LEU A 202 -11.79 18.80 6.86
C LEU A 202 -13.15 18.41 6.31
N PHE A 203 -13.16 17.93 5.08
CA PHE A 203 -14.34 17.38 4.40
C PHE A 203 -14.31 15.87 4.50
N GLN A 204 -15.12 15.30 5.40
CA GLN A 204 -15.15 13.87 5.68
C GLN A 204 -16.43 13.22 5.15
N ARG A 205 -16.29 12.18 4.31
CA ARG A 205 -17.42 11.34 3.88
C ARG A 205 -17.71 10.21 4.86
N SER A 206 -16.66 9.53 5.30
CA SER A 206 -16.75 8.42 6.26
C SER A 206 -15.49 8.43 7.13
N PRO A 207 -15.64 8.30 8.46
CA PRO A 207 -14.49 8.15 9.32
C PRO A 207 -13.80 6.81 9.10
N ASN A 208 -12.53 6.71 9.46
CA ASN A 208 -11.82 5.44 9.54
C ASN A 208 -11.29 5.26 10.96
N PHE A 209 -11.27 4.00 11.41
CA PHE A 209 -10.69 3.66 12.71
C PHE A 209 -9.23 4.08 12.77
N SER A 210 -8.88 4.79 13.83
CA SER A 210 -7.52 5.28 14.03
C SER A 210 -7.01 4.95 15.43
N ILE A 211 -5.87 4.31 15.48
CA ILE A 211 -5.22 3.82 16.70
C ILE A 211 -4.02 4.73 17.00
N PRO A 212 -3.70 5.04 18.26
CA PRO A 212 -2.53 5.83 18.60
C PRO A 212 -1.24 5.17 18.09
N ALA A 213 -0.43 5.92 17.37
CA ALA A 213 0.88 5.43 16.90
C ALA A 213 1.87 5.25 18.05
N ARG A 214 1.76 6.07 19.10
CA ARG A 214 2.73 6.14 20.20
C ARG A 214 4.16 6.13 19.67
N ASN A 215 4.38 6.98 18.65
CA ASN A 215 5.72 7.10 18.04
C ASN A 215 6.71 7.67 19.06
N ARG A 216 7.90 7.10 19.09
CA ARG A 216 8.99 7.51 19.99
C ARG A 216 10.34 7.26 19.36
N LYS A 217 11.35 7.93 19.88
CA LYS A 217 12.74 7.60 19.58
C LYS A 217 13.04 6.18 20.09
N LEU A 218 13.83 5.43 19.35
CA LEU A 218 14.33 4.15 19.79
C LEU A 218 15.56 4.38 20.68
N SER A 219 15.60 3.75 21.85
CA SER A 219 16.76 3.79 22.74
C SER A 219 17.93 2.99 22.15
N ALA A 220 19.14 3.26 22.61
CA ALA A 220 20.33 2.49 22.21
C ALA A 220 20.14 0.99 22.52
N ALA A 221 19.51 0.66 23.65
CA ALA A 221 19.18 -0.71 24.04
C ALA A 221 18.22 -1.37 23.02
N ASN A 222 17.14 -0.68 22.60
CA ASN A 222 16.24 -1.18 21.55
C ASN A 222 16.98 -1.44 20.24
N ILE A 223 17.85 -0.50 19.82
CA ILE A 223 18.65 -0.63 18.60
C ILE A 223 19.60 -1.83 18.69
N LYS A 224 20.36 -1.96 19.80
CA LYS A 224 21.25 -3.09 20.05
C LYS A 224 20.48 -4.42 20.02
N ASN A 225 19.31 -4.46 20.66
CA ASN A 225 18.49 -5.68 20.75
C ASN A 225 18.00 -6.16 19.37
N TYR A 226 17.39 -5.31 18.54
CA TYR A 226 16.89 -5.78 17.25
C TYR A 226 18.04 -6.14 16.29
N LYS A 227 19.19 -5.45 16.35
CA LYS A 227 20.37 -5.79 15.56
C LYS A 227 21.00 -7.13 16.00
N LYS A 228 21.09 -7.38 17.31
CA LYS A 228 21.58 -8.65 17.87
C LYS A 228 20.66 -9.81 17.47
N ASN A 229 19.37 -9.62 17.56
CA ASN A 229 18.35 -10.65 17.31
C ASN A 229 17.85 -10.71 15.85
N PHE A 230 18.65 -10.28 14.89
CA PHE A 230 18.29 -10.23 13.46
C PHE A 230 17.65 -11.54 12.95
N ASN A 231 18.29 -12.70 13.17
CA ASN A 231 17.77 -13.99 12.68
C ASN A 231 16.44 -14.36 13.33
N LYS A 232 16.31 -14.14 14.65
CA LYS A 232 15.03 -14.35 15.38
C LYS A 232 13.93 -13.45 14.83
N LEU A 233 14.21 -12.17 14.61
CA LEU A 233 13.27 -11.23 14.05
C LEU A 233 12.84 -11.64 12.63
N ARG A 234 13.80 -11.94 11.76
CA ARG A 234 13.51 -12.37 10.38
C ARG A 234 12.63 -13.63 10.35
N SER A 235 12.97 -14.63 11.15
CA SER A 235 12.19 -15.86 11.28
C SER A 235 10.77 -15.57 11.81
N PHE A 236 10.66 -14.71 12.82
CA PHE A 236 9.38 -14.31 13.40
C PHE A 236 8.48 -13.61 12.37
N LEU A 237 8.99 -12.60 11.65
CA LEU A 237 8.24 -11.90 10.61
C LEU A 237 7.75 -12.85 9.50
N LYS A 238 8.51 -13.88 9.19
CA LYS A 238 8.10 -14.90 8.21
C LYS A 238 6.94 -15.78 8.68
N ARG A 239 6.78 -15.98 10.00
CA ARG A 239 5.72 -16.83 10.59
C ARG A 239 4.42 -16.07 10.84
N THR A 240 4.49 -14.75 11.07
CA THR A 240 3.28 -13.98 11.40
C THR A 240 2.39 -13.74 10.19
N PRO A 241 1.07 -13.73 10.35
CA PRO A 241 0.12 -13.59 9.23
C PRO A 241 0.32 -12.34 8.39
N GLY A 242 0.70 -11.22 9.02
CA GLY A 242 0.92 -9.94 8.33
C GLY A 242 2.39 -9.57 8.14
N GLY A 243 3.35 -10.40 8.52
CA GLY A 243 4.76 -9.99 8.52
C GLY A 243 5.07 -8.86 9.51
N HIS A 244 4.23 -8.67 10.53
CA HIS A 244 4.39 -7.69 11.61
C HIS A 244 4.97 -8.33 12.86
N PRO A 245 5.61 -7.56 13.80
CA PRO A 245 6.24 -8.10 14.99
C PRO A 245 5.22 -8.40 16.12
N PHE A 246 4.07 -8.97 15.78
CA PHE A 246 3.06 -9.45 16.73
C PHE A 246 2.26 -10.62 16.15
N GLU A 247 1.73 -11.43 17.05
CA GLU A 247 0.85 -12.57 16.75
C GLU A 247 -0.55 -12.32 17.30
N PHE A 248 -1.54 -13.06 16.79
CA PHE A 248 -2.88 -13.08 17.37
C PHE A 248 -2.88 -14.04 18.56
N PRO A 249 -3.50 -13.66 19.70
CA PRO A 249 -3.63 -14.53 20.86
C PRO A 249 -4.56 -15.70 20.55
N LYS A 250 -4.56 -16.69 21.44
CA LYS A 250 -5.51 -17.81 21.37
C LYS A 250 -6.90 -17.41 21.88
N ASN A 251 -6.96 -16.44 22.78
CA ASN A 251 -8.16 -16.03 23.48
C ASN A 251 -9.14 -15.24 22.60
N SER A 252 -10.42 -15.53 22.77
CA SER A 252 -11.57 -14.75 22.28
C SER A 252 -11.81 -13.52 23.17
N ALA A 253 -12.50 -12.52 22.64
CA ALA A 253 -12.96 -11.37 23.44
C ALA A 253 -13.94 -11.80 24.53
N PHE A 254 -14.65 -12.91 24.35
CA PHE A 254 -15.66 -13.42 25.29
C PHE A 254 -15.14 -14.45 26.28
N ASP A 255 -13.85 -14.80 26.23
CA ASP A 255 -13.19 -15.55 27.31
C ASP A 255 -13.01 -14.69 28.58
N PHE A 256 -13.33 -13.41 28.49
CA PHE A 256 -13.18 -12.43 29.57
C PHE A 256 -14.48 -11.66 29.75
N ASN A 257 -14.79 -11.28 31.03
CA ASN A 257 -15.86 -10.35 31.33
C ASN A 257 -15.55 -8.94 30.78
N GLU A 258 -16.53 -8.04 30.79
CA GLU A 258 -16.39 -6.71 30.18
C GLU A 258 -15.27 -5.88 30.84
N ALA A 259 -15.16 -5.90 32.16
CA ALA A 259 -14.15 -5.16 32.89
C ALA A 259 -12.74 -5.60 32.52
N ARG A 260 -12.47 -6.92 32.50
CA ARG A 260 -11.17 -7.48 32.13
C ARG A 260 -10.86 -7.24 30.68
N ARG A 261 -11.83 -7.40 29.78
CA ARG A 261 -11.70 -7.10 28.36
C ARG A 261 -11.31 -5.65 28.11
N ASN A 262 -11.93 -4.70 28.80
CA ASN A 262 -11.60 -3.28 28.71
C ASN A 262 -10.19 -2.97 29.23
N GLN A 263 -9.74 -3.61 30.32
CA GLN A 263 -8.35 -3.50 30.77
C GLN A 263 -7.34 -3.96 29.71
N ILE A 264 -7.63 -5.06 29.02
CA ILE A 264 -6.79 -5.59 27.94
C ILE A 264 -6.76 -4.61 26.76
N TYR A 265 -7.91 -4.07 26.36
CA TYR A 265 -7.99 -3.02 25.33
C TYR A 265 -7.20 -1.78 25.75
N GLU A 266 -7.33 -1.32 26.98
CA GLU A 266 -6.63 -0.15 27.51
C GLU A 266 -5.11 -0.33 27.44
N LYS A 267 -4.60 -1.48 27.89
CA LYS A 267 -3.18 -1.82 27.79
C LYS A 267 -2.68 -1.78 26.34
N SER A 268 -3.46 -2.35 25.42
CA SER A 268 -3.13 -2.36 23.99
C SER A 268 -3.20 -0.97 23.36
N TRP A 269 -4.16 -0.15 23.75
CA TRP A 269 -4.31 1.24 23.32
C TRP A 269 -3.18 2.13 23.83
N HIS A 270 -2.77 1.93 25.07
CA HIS A 270 -1.62 2.63 25.65
C HIS A 270 -0.32 2.25 24.94
N TYR A 271 -0.13 0.97 24.62
CA TYR A 271 1.02 0.51 23.83
C TYR A 271 1.01 1.10 22.41
N GLY A 272 -0.19 1.27 21.84
CA GLY A 272 -0.42 1.73 20.47
C GLY A 272 -0.10 0.64 19.43
N THR A 273 0.08 1.04 18.19
CA THR A 273 0.42 0.20 17.04
C THR A 273 -0.73 -0.59 16.42
N LEU A 274 -0.47 -1.15 15.26
CA LEU A 274 -1.41 -2.05 14.59
C LEU A 274 -1.67 -3.35 15.36
N SER A 275 -0.92 -3.64 16.45
CA SER A 275 -1.15 -4.81 17.29
C SER A 275 -2.50 -4.75 18.02
N PHE A 276 -3.12 -3.57 18.16
CA PHE A 276 -4.48 -3.44 18.71
C PHE A 276 -5.48 -4.33 17.97
N ARG A 277 -5.33 -4.55 16.67
CA ARG A 277 -6.17 -5.48 15.89
C ARG A 277 -5.99 -6.96 16.28
N ALA A 278 -4.94 -7.28 17.00
CA ALA A 278 -4.60 -8.60 17.51
C ALA A 278 -4.77 -8.71 19.03
N THR A 279 -5.62 -7.87 19.64
CA THR A 279 -5.91 -7.94 21.08
C THR A 279 -6.64 -9.23 21.43
N PHE A 280 -7.56 -9.67 20.57
CA PHE A 280 -8.23 -10.97 20.65
C PHE A 280 -8.26 -11.64 19.27
N ASN A 281 -8.42 -12.96 19.22
CA ASN A 281 -8.34 -13.72 17.96
C ASN A 281 -9.55 -13.55 17.06
N ASP A 282 -10.68 -13.09 17.57
CA ASP A 282 -11.99 -13.05 16.92
C ASP A 282 -12.49 -11.64 16.57
N ILE A 283 -11.86 -10.57 17.05
CA ILE A 283 -12.28 -9.18 16.72
C ILE A 283 -12.19 -8.85 15.23
N VAL A 284 -11.38 -9.57 14.47
CA VAL A 284 -11.25 -9.41 13.01
C VAL A 284 -12.09 -10.42 12.22
N LYS A 285 -12.83 -11.31 12.92
CA LYS A 285 -13.57 -12.44 12.32
C LYS A 285 -15.07 -12.36 12.56
N THR A 286 -15.50 -11.97 13.76
CA THR A 286 -16.92 -11.98 14.14
C THR A 286 -17.42 -10.58 14.47
N ILE A 287 -18.67 -10.29 14.09
CA ILE A 287 -19.30 -8.98 14.38
C ILE A 287 -19.47 -8.77 15.87
N LYS A 288 -19.83 -9.82 16.62
CA LYS A 288 -20.05 -9.72 18.08
C LYS A 288 -18.79 -9.27 18.79
N ALA A 289 -17.65 -9.93 18.56
CA ALA A 289 -16.38 -9.52 19.15
C ALA A 289 -15.89 -8.16 18.62
N ASN A 290 -16.07 -7.89 17.31
CA ASN A 290 -15.71 -6.63 16.70
C ASN A 290 -16.39 -5.43 17.36
N LYS A 291 -17.70 -5.52 17.66
CA LYS A 291 -18.46 -4.46 18.34
C LYS A 291 -17.86 -4.06 19.68
N THR A 292 -17.21 -4.97 20.41
CA THR A 292 -16.55 -4.64 21.68
C THR A 292 -15.35 -3.72 21.50
N ALA A 293 -14.55 -3.97 20.44
CA ALA A 293 -13.43 -3.10 20.05
C ALA A 293 -13.92 -1.74 19.52
N VAL A 294 -15.02 -1.75 18.73
CA VAL A 294 -15.64 -0.52 18.21
C VAL A 294 -16.11 0.37 19.38
N LYS A 295 -16.90 -0.17 20.32
CA LYS A 295 -17.37 0.55 21.51
C LYS A 295 -16.20 1.16 22.31
N PHE A 296 -15.14 0.39 22.50
CA PHE A 296 -13.94 0.88 23.16
C PHE A 296 -13.32 2.08 22.43
N ILE A 297 -13.15 1.98 21.10
CA ILE A 297 -12.56 3.07 20.28
C ILE A 297 -13.47 4.31 20.29
N GLU A 298 -14.79 4.14 20.19
CA GLU A 298 -15.76 5.23 20.28
C GLU A 298 -15.63 5.98 21.61
N ASN A 299 -15.56 5.26 22.73
CA ASN A 299 -15.37 5.87 24.06
C ASN A 299 -14.06 6.68 24.11
N LYS A 300 -12.97 6.20 23.48
CA LYS A 300 -11.70 6.95 23.39
C LYS A 300 -11.83 8.22 22.55
N ILE A 301 -12.62 8.19 21.49
CA ILE A 301 -12.87 9.39 20.67
C ILE A 301 -13.69 10.40 21.46
N TYR A 302 -14.79 9.97 22.11
CA TYR A 302 -15.63 10.84 22.93
C TYR A 302 -14.89 11.45 24.12
N SER A 303 -13.94 10.71 24.73
CA SER A 303 -13.12 11.25 25.81
C SER A 303 -12.04 12.24 25.34
N THR A 304 -11.62 12.16 24.08
CA THR A 304 -10.56 13.00 23.51
C THR A 304 -11.11 14.27 22.86
N VAL A 305 -12.22 14.15 22.11
CA VAL A 305 -12.82 15.26 21.34
C VAL A 305 -13.88 15.96 22.16
N LYS A 306 -13.62 17.22 22.57
CA LYS A 306 -14.51 18.00 23.45
C LYS A 306 -15.82 18.39 22.75
N ASN A 307 -15.77 18.70 21.46
CA ASN A 307 -16.96 19.02 20.68
C ASN A 307 -17.75 17.73 20.40
N ARG A 308 -18.94 17.60 20.98
CA ARG A 308 -19.80 16.40 20.91
C ARG A 308 -20.29 16.10 19.50
N GLU A 309 -20.60 17.14 18.70
CA GLU A 309 -20.99 16.96 17.30
C GLU A 309 -19.84 16.41 16.47
N TYR A 310 -18.62 16.90 16.68
CA TYR A 310 -17.44 16.35 16.01
C TYR A 310 -17.18 14.90 16.44
N ALA A 311 -17.31 14.59 17.73
CA ALA A 311 -17.17 13.21 18.22
C ALA A 311 -18.18 12.28 17.56
N LYS A 312 -19.45 12.70 17.44
CA LYS A 312 -20.51 11.96 16.73
C LYS A 312 -20.17 11.71 15.26
N ILE A 313 -19.69 12.74 14.55
CA ILE A 313 -19.27 12.60 13.15
C ILE A 313 -18.08 11.65 13.01
N LEU A 314 -17.10 11.73 13.93
CA LEU A 314 -15.89 10.91 13.91
C LEU A 314 -16.11 9.45 14.31
N THR A 315 -17.23 9.14 14.98
CA THR A 315 -17.64 7.78 15.35
C THR A 315 -18.71 7.17 14.45
N ASN A 316 -19.24 7.93 13.47
CA ASN A 316 -20.26 7.43 12.53
C ASN A 316 -19.65 6.47 11.49
N PHE A 317 -19.08 5.36 11.99
CA PHE A 317 -18.43 4.35 11.17
C PHE A 317 -19.43 3.61 10.28
N ASP A 318 -19.07 3.42 8.98
CA ASP A 318 -19.86 2.69 7.99
C ASP A 318 -19.35 1.26 7.75
N HIS A 319 -18.45 0.78 8.60
CA HIS A 319 -17.81 -0.53 8.46
C HIS A 319 -17.30 -1.06 9.81
N PRO A 320 -17.16 -2.39 9.95
CA PRO A 320 -16.53 -3.00 11.11
C PRO A 320 -15.06 -2.58 11.25
N PHE A 321 -14.56 -2.55 12.48
CA PHE A 321 -13.13 -2.38 12.75
C PHE A 321 -12.31 -3.40 11.95
N THR A 322 -11.25 -2.98 11.29
CA THR A 322 -10.38 -3.75 10.37
C THR A 322 -10.95 -4.10 9.00
N ALA A 323 -12.23 -3.91 8.72
CA ALA A 323 -12.77 -4.10 7.37
C ALA A 323 -12.13 -3.17 6.31
N LYS A 324 -11.61 -2.02 6.77
CA LYS A 324 -10.60 -1.20 6.08
C LYS A 324 -9.33 -1.21 6.94
N ARG A 325 -8.16 -0.91 6.34
CA ARG A 325 -6.92 -0.80 7.12
C ARG A 325 -7.09 0.25 8.23
N PRO A 326 -7.00 -0.12 9.52
CA PRO A 326 -6.95 0.86 10.59
C PRO A 326 -5.71 1.74 10.40
N THR A 327 -5.84 3.00 10.73
CA THR A 327 -4.75 3.96 10.58
C THR A 327 -4.02 4.17 11.90
N LEU A 328 -2.76 4.61 11.83
CA LEU A 328 -2.04 5.06 13.01
C LEU A 328 -2.04 6.58 13.05
N ASN A 329 -2.53 7.14 14.15
CA ASN A 329 -2.60 8.58 14.33
C ASN A 329 -1.54 9.11 15.30
N THR A 330 -1.22 10.38 15.11
CA THR A 330 -0.46 11.20 16.06
C THR A 330 -1.18 12.54 16.18
N ASN A 331 -1.87 12.75 17.29
CA ASN A 331 -2.65 13.96 17.59
C ASN A 331 -3.78 14.26 16.59
N TYR A 332 -4.37 13.22 15.96
CA TYR A 332 -5.47 13.43 15.01
C TYR A 332 -6.77 13.81 15.71
N TYR A 333 -7.15 13.10 16.75
CA TYR A 333 -8.38 13.41 17.49
C TYR A 333 -8.21 14.67 18.35
N GLU A 334 -7.05 14.86 18.94
CA GLU A 334 -6.71 16.02 19.76
C GLU A 334 -6.75 17.34 18.97
N MET A 335 -6.47 17.31 17.66
CA MET A 335 -6.50 18.54 16.85
C MET A 335 -7.90 19.13 16.70
N PHE A 336 -8.97 18.33 16.83
CA PHE A 336 -10.35 18.82 16.75
C PHE A 336 -10.74 19.73 17.92
N ASN A 337 -9.91 19.79 18.98
CA ASN A 337 -10.06 20.74 20.08
C ASN A 337 -9.43 22.10 19.80
N LYS A 338 -8.81 22.30 18.62
CA LYS A 338 -8.24 23.58 18.22
C LYS A 338 -9.31 24.48 17.59
N LYS A 339 -9.32 25.78 17.93
CA LYS A 339 -10.25 26.78 17.39
C LYS A 339 -10.17 26.95 15.87
N ASN A 340 -9.02 26.64 15.26
CA ASN A 340 -8.79 26.79 13.82
C ASN A 340 -9.09 25.52 13.01
N VAL A 341 -9.71 24.49 13.58
CA VAL A 341 -10.08 23.25 12.90
C VAL A 341 -11.59 23.13 12.81
N GLU A 342 -12.09 22.94 11.61
CA GLU A 342 -13.51 22.71 11.31
C GLU A 342 -13.68 21.34 10.65
N LEU A 343 -14.73 20.59 11.05
CA LEU A 343 -15.09 19.31 10.46
C LEU A 343 -16.44 19.44 9.73
N VAL A 344 -16.45 19.05 8.45
CA VAL A 344 -17.65 19.04 7.61
C VAL A 344 -18.03 17.59 7.31
N ASP A 345 -19.23 17.19 7.73
CA ASP A 345 -19.79 15.87 7.38
C ASP A 345 -20.36 15.91 5.95
N LEU A 346 -19.70 15.20 5.03
CA LEU A 346 -20.14 15.10 3.64
C LEU A 346 -21.33 14.14 3.42
N LYS A 347 -21.76 13.39 4.44
CA LYS A 347 -23.02 12.64 4.36
C LYS A 347 -24.22 13.58 4.40
N GLU A 348 -24.18 14.58 5.28
CA GLU A 348 -25.23 15.57 5.48
C GLU A 348 -25.05 16.82 4.60
N ASN A 349 -23.82 17.10 4.18
CA ASN A 349 -23.46 18.30 3.46
C ASN A 349 -22.48 17.99 2.30
N PRO A 350 -22.93 17.25 1.25
CA PRO A 350 -22.07 16.79 0.16
C PRO A 350 -21.48 17.96 -0.65
N ILE A 351 -20.27 17.73 -1.19
CA ILE A 351 -19.64 18.66 -2.15
C ILE A 351 -20.42 18.64 -3.46
N ILE A 352 -20.88 19.80 -3.90
CA ILE A 352 -21.60 19.97 -5.18
C ILE A 352 -20.60 20.32 -6.29
N LYS A 353 -19.69 21.25 -6.04
CA LYS A 353 -18.68 21.68 -7.02
C LYS A 353 -17.50 22.38 -6.35
N ILE A 354 -16.44 22.50 -7.10
CA ILE A 354 -15.34 23.40 -6.79
C ILE A 354 -15.59 24.70 -7.56
N THR A 355 -15.46 25.84 -6.88
CA THR A 355 -15.62 27.17 -7.44
C THR A 355 -14.27 27.84 -7.67
N LYS A 356 -14.24 29.03 -8.27
CA LYS A 356 -13.02 29.85 -8.38
C LYS A 356 -12.40 30.14 -7.01
N ARG A 357 -13.22 30.24 -5.94
CA ARG A 357 -12.81 30.61 -4.59
C ARG A 357 -12.61 29.43 -3.62
N GLY A 358 -13.15 28.24 -3.91
CA GLY A 358 -13.06 27.13 -2.97
C GLY A 358 -14.01 25.97 -3.24
N ILE A 359 -14.64 25.44 -2.18
CA ILE A 359 -15.54 24.28 -2.23
C ILE A 359 -16.96 24.72 -1.90
N LYS A 360 -17.90 24.47 -2.83
CA LYS A 360 -19.35 24.60 -2.59
C LYS A 360 -19.93 23.26 -2.23
N THR A 361 -20.50 23.17 -1.03
CA THR A 361 -21.32 22.05 -0.56
C THR A 361 -22.80 22.37 -0.73
N LYS A 362 -23.68 21.43 -0.36
CA LYS A 362 -25.14 21.64 -0.41
C LYS A 362 -25.58 22.85 0.43
N LYS A 363 -24.99 23.02 1.62
CA LYS A 363 -25.39 24.07 2.58
C LYS A 363 -24.56 25.33 2.49
N ASN A 364 -23.24 25.24 2.21
CA ASN A 364 -22.31 26.33 2.35
C ASN A 364 -21.30 26.42 1.20
N GLU A 365 -20.70 27.61 1.02
CA GLU A 365 -19.51 27.79 0.19
C GLU A 365 -18.32 28.17 1.09
N TYR A 366 -17.23 27.42 0.96
CA TYR A 366 -16.01 27.61 1.73
C TYR A 366 -14.93 28.28 0.87
N THR A 367 -14.56 29.50 1.23
CA THR A 367 -13.45 30.21 0.57
C THR A 367 -12.13 29.64 1.08
N LEU A 368 -11.25 29.23 0.17
CA LEU A 368 -10.02 28.51 0.45
C LEU A 368 -8.85 29.08 -0.33
N ASP A 369 -7.68 29.14 0.29
CA ASP A 369 -6.41 29.39 -0.40
C ASP A 369 -5.85 28.13 -1.07
N LYS A 370 -6.08 26.97 -0.42
CA LYS A 370 -5.52 25.68 -0.86
C LYS A 370 -6.52 24.55 -0.65
N ILE A 371 -6.51 23.60 -1.59
CA ILE A 371 -7.28 22.34 -1.48
C ILE A 371 -6.29 21.18 -1.52
N ILE A 372 -6.41 20.27 -0.54
CA ILE A 372 -5.62 19.04 -0.46
C ILE A 372 -6.57 17.86 -0.68
N PHE A 373 -6.33 17.08 -1.73
CA PHE A 373 -6.99 15.81 -1.95
C PHE A 373 -6.20 14.68 -1.30
N ALA A 374 -6.72 14.16 -0.20
CA ALA A 374 -6.27 12.94 0.47
C ALA A 374 -7.22 11.77 0.13
N THR A 375 -7.63 11.69 -1.13
CA THR A 375 -8.70 10.82 -1.65
C THR A 375 -8.21 9.44 -2.06
N GLY A 376 -6.93 9.16 -1.84
CA GLY A 376 -6.35 7.83 -1.99
C GLY A 376 -5.98 7.48 -3.43
N PHE A 377 -6.07 6.19 -3.73
CA PHE A 377 -5.50 5.60 -4.93
C PHE A 377 -6.48 4.62 -5.59
N ASP A 378 -6.29 4.43 -6.89
CA ASP A 378 -6.77 3.26 -7.60
C ASP A 378 -5.79 2.12 -7.30
N ALA A 379 -6.11 1.39 -6.23
CA ALA A 379 -5.19 0.46 -5.59
C ALA A 379 -5.05 -0.86 -6.36
N LEU A 380 -3.90 -1.48 -6.25
CA LEU A 380 -3.49 -2.79 -6.76
C LEU A 380 -3.51 -2.92 -8.29
N THR A 381 -4.59 -2.57 -8.97
CA THR A 381 -4.73 -2.77 -10.42
C THR A 381 -4.44 -1.50 -11.22
N GLY A 382 -4.79 -0.32 -10.71
CA GLY A 382 -4.75 0.92 -11.49
C GLY A 382 -3.37 1.31 -12.03
N SER A 383 -2.30 1.01 -11.30
CA SER A 383 -0.93 1.28 -11.78
C SER A 383 -0.52 0.33 -12.91
N ILE A 384 -1.00 -0.92 -12.86
CA ILE A 384 -0.71 -1.96 -13.86
C ILE A 384 -1.53 -1.70 -15.13
N GLU A 385 -2.82 -1.38 -14.97
CA GLU A 385 -3.73 -1.08 -16.09
C GLU A 385 -3.24 0.11 -16.93
N LYS A 386 -2.63 1.12 -16.28
CA LYS A 386 -2.04 2.29 -16.97
C LYS A 386 -0.81 1.99 -17.83
N LEU A 387 -0.24 0.79 -17.73
CA LEU A 387 0.85 0.34 -18.60
C LEU A 387 0.34 -0.11 -19.98
N ASN A 388 -0.97 -0.15 -20.23
CA ASN A 388 -1.57 -0.58 -21.49
C ASN A 388 -0.96 -1.87 -22.02
N ILE A 389 -1.02 -2.92 -21.17
CA ILE A 389 -0.36 -4.21 -21.44
C ILE A 389 -1.18 -5.02 -22.43
N THR A 390 -0.52 -5.46 -23.51
CA THR A 390 -1.08 -6.37 -24.51
C THR A 390 -0.27 -7.67 -24.52
N GLY A 391 -0.92 -8.78 -24.21
CA GLY A 391 -0.34 -10.13 -24.20
C GLY A 391 -0.50 -10.88 -25.51
N LYS A 392 -0.52 -12.21 -25.42
CA LYS A 392 -0.72 -13.12 -26.56
C LYS A 392 -2.02 -12.82 -27.31
N LYS A 393 -2.02 -13.07 -28.62
CA LYS A 393 -3.18 -12.87 -29.50
C LYS A 393 -3.80 -11.47 -29.38
N GLY A 394 -3.00 -10.45 -29.02
CA GLY A 394 -3.47 -9.08 -28.87
C GLY A 394 -4.39 -8.84 -27.66
N ILE A 395 -4.45 -9.76 -26.68
CA ILE A 395 -5.32 -9.65 -25.51
C ILE A 395 -4.82 -8.49 -24.63
N LYS A 396 -5.67 -7.47 -24.45
CA LYS A 396 -5.40 -6.37 -23.53
C LYS A 396 -5.69 -6.80 -22.08
N LEU A 397 -4.77 -6.51 -21.14
CA LEU A 397 -4.92 -6.84 -19.73
C LEU A 397 -6.18 -6.21 -19.12
N THR A 398 -6.50 -4.97 -19.49
CA THR A 398 -7.70 -4.26 -19.05
C THR A 398 -8.98 -4.97 -19.47
N LYS A 399 -9.01 -5.58 -20.68
CA LYS A 399 -10.13 -6.39 -21.15
C LYS A 399 -10.19 -7.72 -20.39
N TYR A 400 -9.04 -8.37 -20.17
CA TYR A 400 -8.96 -9.63 -19.44
C TYR A 400 -9.39 -9.47 -17.97
N TRP A 401 -9.12 -8.32 -17.36
CA TRP A 401 -9.49 -7.99 -15.97
C TRP A 401 -10.84 -7.26 -15.82
N LYS A 402 -11.64 -7.12 -16.88
CA LYS A 402 -12.91 -6.39 -16.85
C LYS A 402 -13.88 -6.86 -15.75
N SER A 403 -13.97 -8.17 -15.54
CA SER A 403 -14.80 -8.79 -14.47
C SER A 403 -14.07 -8.97 -13.12
N GLY A 404 -12.89 -8.40 -12.99
CA GLY A 404 -12.00 -8.50 -11.82
C GLY A 404 -10.64 -9.09 -12.19
N PRO A 405 -9.59 -8.77 -11.43
CA PRO A 405 -8.26 -9.25 -11.74
C PRO A 405 -8.15 -10.76 -11.49
N LYS A 406 -7.74 -11.49 -12.51
CA LYS A 406 -7.37 -12.91 -12.44
C LYS A 406 -5.86 -13.02 -12.50
N SER A 407 -5.26 -13.66 -11.52
CA SER A 407 -3.82 -13.91 -11.44
C SER A 407 -3.54 -15.18 -10.66
N PHE A 408 -2.41 -15.79 -10.89
CA PHE A 408 -1.92 -16.91 -10.08
C PHE A 408 -0.89 -16.38 -9.07
N LEU A 409 -1.15 -16.62 -7.78
CA LEU A 409 -0.37 -16.13 -6.64
C LEU A 409 -0.21 -14.58 -6.58
N GLY A 410 -0.90 -13.83 -7.44
CA GLY A 410 -0.65 -12.39 -7.61
C GLY A 410 0.68 -12.08 -8.28
N LEU A 411 1.30 -13.07 -8.93
CA LEU A 411 2.63 -12.99 -9.57
C LEU A 411 2.56 -13.15 -11.08
N LEU A 412 1.69 -14.02 -11.59
CA LEU A 412 1.54 -14.36 -13.01
C LEU A 412 0.10 -14.17 -13.47
N VAL A 413 -0.07 -13.91 -14.75
CA VAL A 413 -1.38 -13.73 -15.39
C VAL A 413 -1.46 -14.63 -16.63
N PRO A 414 -2.56 -15.37 -16.85
CA PRO A 414 -2.76 -16.15 -18.08
C PRO A 414 -2.73 -15.26 -19.34
N ASN A 415 -2.15 -15.76 -20.41
CA ASN A 415 -1.93 -15.05 -21.70
C ASN A 415 -0.88 -13.93 -21.68
N PHE A 416 -0.10 -13.80 -20.60
CA PHE A 416 0.97 -12.80 -20.50
C PHE A 416 2.30 -13.49 -20.14
N PRO A 417 2.93 -14.19 -21.11
CA PRO A 417 4.15 -14.95 -20.87
C PRO A 417 5.29 -14.07 -20.37
N ASN A 418 6.13 -14.61 -19.48
CA ASN A 418 7.31 -13.93 -18.95
C ASN A 418 7.02 -12.58 -18.27
N MET A 419 5.75 -12.28 -17.98
CA MET A 419 5.35 -11.10 -17.22
C MET A 419 5.13 -11.45 -15.75
N PHE A 420 5.86 -10.80 -14.87
CA PHE A 420 5.76 -10.97 -13.43
C PHE A 420 5.28 -9.67 -12.77
N ILE A 421 4.42 -9.80 -11.76
CA ILE A 421 3.91 -8.66 -10.98
C ILE A 421 4.39 -8.77 -9.54
N VAL A 422 5.08 -7.75 -9.03
CA VAL A 422 5.45 -7.69 -7.62
C VAL A 422 4.35 -6.96 -6.85
N SER A 423 3.79 -7.60 -5.83
CA SER A 423 2.65 -7.09 -5.05
C SER A 423 1.36 -6.93 -5.87
N GLY A 424 1.14 -7.82 -6.83
CA GLY A 424 -0.05 -7.82 -7.69
C GLY A 424 -1.34 -8.21 -6.96
N PRO A 425 -2.51 -8.00 -7.63
CA PRO A 425 -3.80 -8.47 -7.11
C PRO A 425 -3.77 -10.00 -6.96
N GLY A 426 -4.37 -10.52 -5.88
CA GLY A 426 -4.30 -11.92 -5.52
C GLY A 426 -3.09 -12.31 -4.66
N SER A 427 -2.17 -11.39 -4.38
CA SER A 427 -1.11 -11.56 -3.38
C SER A 427 -1.50 -10.96 -2.03
N PRO A 428 -0.81 -11.26 -0.91
CA PRO A 428 -1.06 -10.64 0.39
C PRO A 428 -0.99 -9.10 0.37
N SER A 429 -0.10 -8.53 -0.44
CA SER A 429 0.02 -7.10 -0.75
C SER A 429 -0.16 -6.21 0.49
N VAL A 430 -1.11 -5.30 0.43
CA VAL A 430 -1.38 -4.26 1.44
C VAL A 430 -1.91 -4.77 2.78
N LEU A 431 -2.24 -6.05 2.90
CA LEU A 431 -2.61 -6.67 4.19
C LEU A 431 -1.40 -7.01 5.05
N THR A 432 -0.19 -6.83 4.51
CA THR A 432 1.05 -7.22 5.16
C THR A 432 2.02 -6.06 5.36
N ASN A 433 3.10 -6.31 6.07
CA ASN A 433 4.30 -5.48 6.06
C ASN A 433 4.98 -5.62 4.68
N VAL A 434 4.88 -4.59 3.88
CA VAL A 434 5.18 -4.61 2.45
C VAL A 434 6.60 -5.10 2.11
N PRO A 435 7.69 -4.69 2.78
CA PRO A 435 9.03 -5.23 2.51
C PRO A 435 9.15 -6.75 2.69
N VAL A 436 8.49 -7.32 3.71
CA VAL A 436 8.51 -8.77 3.98
C VAL A 436 7.87 -9.57 2.84
N GLN A 437 6.79 -9.04 2.28
CA GLN A 437 6.12 -9.64 1.14
C GLN A 437 6.92 -9.43 -0.16
N ILE A 438 7.50 -8.24 -0.36
CA ILE A 438 8.35 -7.98 -1.52
C ILE A 438 9.52 -8.97 -1.57
N GLU A 439 10.17 -9.25 -0.44
CA GLU A 439 11.24 -10.25 -0.40
C GLU A 439 10.74 -11.62 -0.88
N GLN A 440 9.56 -12.06 -0.42
CA GLN A 440 8.97 -13.33 -0.86
C GLN A 440 8.73 -13.37 -2.37
N HIS A 441 8.18 -12.29 -2.94
CA HIS A 441 7.88 -12.22 -4.36
C HIS A 441 9.15 -12.19 -5.21
N VAL A 442 10.08 -11.33 -4.85
CA VAL A 442 11.35 -11.17 -5.59
C VAL A 442 12.18 -12.46 -5.53
N GLU A 443 12.25 -13.11 -4.36
CA GLU A 443 12.94 -14.39 -4.21
C GLU A 443 12.29 -15.48 -5.09
N TRP A 444 10.94 -15.55 -5.11
CA TRP A 444 10.22 -16.52 -5.94
C TRP A 444 10.40 -16.26 -7.44
N ILE A 445 10.23 -15.02 -7.90
CA ILE A 445 10.44 -14.62 -9.30
C ILE A 445 11.86 -14.94 -9.75
N THR A 446 12.85 -14.61 -8.90
CA THR A 446 14.26 -14.88 -9.19
C THR A 446 14.54 -16.37 -9.35
N LYS A 447 13.98 -17.22 -8.49
CA LYS A 447 14.11 -18.68 -8.60
C LYS A 447 13.41 -19.22 -9.84
N CYS A 448 12.24 -18.69 -10.17
CA CYS A 448 11.49 -19.06 -11.37
C CYS A 448 12.29 -18.73 -12.63
N ILE A 449 12.82 -17.51 -12.74
CA ILE A 449 13.66 -17.12 -13.87
C ILE A 449 14.94 -17.95 -13.93
N LYS A 450 15.60 -18.22 -12.80
CA LYS A 450 16.76 -19.11 -12.73
C LYS A 450 16.44 -20.52 -13.26
N PHE A 451 15.28 -21.06 -12.90
CA PHE A 451 14.82 -22.35 -13.40
C PHE A 451 14.66 -22.34 -14.94
N LEU A 452 14.05 -21.29 -15.50
CA LEU A 452 13.88 -21.14 -16.94
C LEU A 452 15.23 -21.07 -17.67
N GLU A 453 16.13 -20.23 -17.18
CA GLU A 453 17.47 -20.05 -17.79
C GLU A 453 18.29 -21.35 -17.74
N ASN A 454 18.32 -22.02 -16.56
CA ASN A 454 19.07 -23.27 -16.39
C ASN A 454 18.54 -24.42 -17.25
N ASN A 455 17.23 -24.44 -17.53
CA ASN A 455 16.59 -25.49 -18.35
C ASN A 455 16.34 -25.03 -19.79
N LYS A 456 16.95 -23.91 -20.22
CA LYS A 456 16.83 -23.34 -21.58
C LYS A 456 15.36 -23.19 -22.04
N ARG A 457 14.45 -22.82 -21.09
CA ARG A 457 13.04 -22.60 -21.38
C ARG A 457 12.83 -21.18 -21.93
N GLN A 458 11.95 -21.07 -22.91
CA GLN A 458 11.69 -19.81 -23.59
C GLN A 458 10.73 -18.94 -22.80
N SER A 459 9.66 -19.53 -22.28
CA SER A 459 8.62 -18.76 -21.59
C SER A 459 7.90 -19.55 -20.49
N ILE A 460 7.29 -18.79 -19.58
CA ILE A 460 6.39 -19.28 -18.53
C ILE A 460 5.18 -18.36 -18.41
N GLU A 461 4.00 -18.94 -18.28
CA GLU A 461 2.76 -18.22 -17.98
C GLU A 461 1.86 -19.05 -17.07
N SER A 462 0.95 -18.39 -16.35
CA SER A 462 -0.11 -19.09 -15.62
C SER A 462 -1.11 -19.69 -16.59
N THR A 463 -1.69 -20.84 -16.22
CA THR A 463 -2.90 -21.35 -16.90
C THR A 463 -4.14 -20.67 -16.33
N ASN A 464 -5.27 -20.71 -17.08
CA ASN A 464 -6.55 -20.20 -16.60
C ASN A 464 -7.02 -20.99 -15.36
N GLU A 465 -6.84 -22.32 -15.38
CA GLU A 465 -7.22 -23.23 -14.31
C GLU A 465 -6.47 -22.92 -13.00
N ALA A 466 -5.16 -22.65 -13.10
CA ALA A 466 -4.35 -22.28 -11.93
C ALA A 466 -4.80 -20.93 -11.35
N ALA A 467 -5.07 -19.94 -12.21
CA ALA A 467 -5.56 -18.63 -11.79
C ALA A 467 -6.96 -18.70 -11.17
N GLU A 468 -7.87 -19.51 -11.71
CA GLU A 468 -9.23 -19.71 -11.18
C GLU A 468 -9.21 -20.46 -9.85
N LYS A 469 -8.39 -21.50 -9.71
CA LYS A 469 -8.19 -22.20 -8.45
C LYS A 469 -7.68 -21.24 -7.37
N TRP A 470 -6.73 -20.37 -7.72
CA TRP A 470 -6.23 -19.37 -6.80
C TRP A 470 -7.30 -18.35 -6.42
N GLN A 471 -8.14 -17.91 -7.38
CA GLN A 471 -9.27 -17.01 -7.11
C GLN A 471 -10.32 -17.66 -6.18
N LYS A 472 -10.59 -18.96 -6.31
CA LYS A 472 -11.45 -19.71 -5.37
C LYS A 472 -10.87 -19.71 -3.96
N GLU A 473 -9.55 -19.89 -3.81
CA GLU A 473 -8.85 -19.82 -2.51
C GLU A 473 -8.98 -18.42 -1.87
N ILE A 474 -8.82 -17.34 -2.64
CA ILE A 474 -9.03 -15.97 -2.17
C ILE A 474 -10.47 -15.79 -1.67
N THR A 475 -11.44 -16.22 -2.46
CA THR A 475 -12.87 -16.10 -2.15
C THR A 475 -13.25 -16.90 -0.90
N SER A 476 -12.73 -18.10 -0.74
CA SER A 476 -12.92 -18.94 0.47
C SER A 476 -12.29 -18.29 1.70
N SER A 477 -11.07 -17.77 1.55
CA SER A 477 -10.33 -17.14 2.65
C SER A 477 -10.98 -15.84 3.12
N VAL A 478 -11.51 -15.00 2.21
CA VAL A 478 -12.13 -13.71 2.58
C VAL A 478 -13.46 -13.89 3.31
N LYS A 479 -14.22 -14.96 3.03
CA LYS A 479 -15.48 -15.28 3.73
C LYS A 479 -15.29 -15.46 5.23
N LYS A 480 -14.09 -15.82 5.69
CA LYS A 480 -13.72 -16.02 7.09
C LYS A 480 -13.34 -14.70 7.81
N THR A 481 -13.53 -13.56 7.16
CA THR A 481 -13.13 -12.23 7.65
C THR A 481 -14.26 -11.22 7.54
N LEU A 482 -14.08 -10.07 8.18
CA LEU A 482 -15.03 -8.96 8.08
C LEU A 482 -14.75 -8.01 6.89
N PHE A 483 -13.76 -8.28 6.05
CA PHE A 483 -13.35 -7.36 4.96
C PHE A 483 -14.49 -7.03 3.99
N MET A 484 -15.35 -8.01 3.67
CA MET A 484 -16.47 -7.79 2.74
C MET A 484 -17.62 -6.97 3.33
N LYS A 485 -17.65 -6.74 4.66
CA LYS A 485 -18.70 -5.96 5.35
C LYS A 485 -18.53 -4.45 5.20
N ALA A 486 -17.42 -3.95 4.68
CA ALA A 486 -17.27 -2.53 4.36
C ALA A 486 -18.14 -2.12 3.17
N LYS A 487 -18.92 -1.03 3.29
CA LYS A 487 -19.77 -0.52 2.20
C LYS A 487 -18.95 -0.14 0.97
N SER A 488 -17.79 0.51 1.18
CA SER A 488 -16.82 0.85 0.14
C SER A 488 -15.40 0.68 0.67
N SER A 489 -14.54 0.00 -0.08
CA SER A 489 -13.15 -0.25 0.32
C SER A 489 -12.26 -0.43 -0.91
N TRP A 490 -11.10 0.21 -0.91
CA TRP A 490 -10.08 -0.02 -1.93
C TRP A 490 -9.54 -1.46 -1.95
N TYR A 491 -9.80 -2.26 -0.91
CA TYR A 491 -9.58 -3.72 -0.93
C TYR A 491 -10.48 -4.45 -1.92
N LYS A 492 -11.63 -3.87 -2.25
CA LYS A 492 -12.62 -4.44 -3.17
C LYS A 492 -12.63 -3.76 -4.54
N GLY A 493 -11.83 -2.71 -4.74
CA GLY A 493 -11.83 -1.90 -5.96
C GLY A 493 -13.06 -0.99 -6.11
N ASP A 494 -14.03 -1.07 -5.21
CA ASP A 494 -15.29 -0.33 -5.29
C ASP A 494 -15.21 1.15 -4.84
N ASN A 495 -14.01 1.61 -4.51
CA ASN A 495 -13.71 3.02 -4.34
C ASN A 495 -13.48 3.76 -5.67
N ILE A 496 -13.39 3.04 -6.77
CA ILE A 496 -13.23 3.58 -8.14
C ILE A 496 -14.50 3.32 -8.93
N PRO A 497 -15.20 4.36 -9.43
CA PRO A 497 -16.39 4.19 -10.24
C PRO A 497 -16.11 3.31 -11.47
N GLY A 498 -17.05 2.41 -11.80
CA GLY A 498 -16.97 1.55 -12.98
C GLY A 498 -16.05 0.32 -12.85
N LYS A 499 -15.28 0.18 -11.76
CA LYS A 499 -14.49 -1.03 -11.51
C LYS A 499 -15.33 -2.20 -10.99
N SER A 500 -14.95 -3.40 -11.37
CA SER A 500 -15.50 -4.64 -10.82
C SER A 500 -15.25 -4.73 -9.32
N LYS A 501 -16.28 -5.13 -8.57
CA LYS A 501 -16.22 -5.34 -7.11
C LYS A 501 -15.69 -6.74 -6.82
N SER A 502 -14.38 -6.87 -6.64
CA SER A 502 -13.72 -8.12 -6.26
C SER A 502 -12.71 -7.88 -5.15
N PHE A 503 -12.55 -8.84 -4.24
CA PHE A 503 -11.53 -8.70 -3.21
C PHE A 503 -10.14 -8.88 -3.83
N LEU A 504 -9.34 -7.83 -3.76
CA LEU A 504 -8.10 -7.72 -4.52
C LEU A 504 -6.88 -8.38 -3.86
N PRO A 505 -6.64 -8.25 -2.52
CA PRO A 505 -5.50 -8.93 -1.89
C PRO A 505 -5.82 -10.36 -1.49
N TYR A 506 -4.79 -11.17 -1.15
CA TYR A 506 -4.96 -12.49 -0.54
C TYR A 506 -5.08 -12.39 0.98
N PRO A 507 -6.20 -12.80 1.60
CA PRO A 507 -6.43 -12.62 3.04
C PRO A 507 -5.96 -13.78 3.91
N GLY A 508 -5.47 -14.88 3.32
CA GLY A 508 -5.08 -16.10 4.05
C GLY A 508 -3.80 -15.99 4.88
N GLY A 509 -3.10 -14.85 4.81
CA GLY A 509 -1.87 -14.56 5.56
C GLY A 509 -0.59 -15.11 4.91
N MET A 510 0.55 -14.53 5.32
CA MET A 510 1.88 -14.84 4.76
C MET A 510 2.29 -16.30 4.89
N PRO A 511 2.06 -17.02 6.01
CA PRO A 511 2.48 -18.42 6.12
C PRO A 511 1.82 -19.34 5.07
N LYS A 512 0.50 -19.23 4.87
CA LYS A 512 -0.22 -20.00 3.84
C LYS A 512 0.22 -19.62 2.43
N TYR A 513 0.40 -18.33 2.19
CA TYR A 513 0.88 -17.83 0.91
C TYR A 513 2.28 -18.38 0.58
N ARG A 514 3.22 -18.34 1.55
CA ARG A 514 4.56 -18.92 1.38
C ARG A 514 4.50 -20.41 1.08
N LYS A 515 3.62 -21.16 1.77
CA LYS A 515 3.42 -22.59 1.51
C LYS A 515 2.94 -22.85 0.08
N ALA A 516 2.00 -22.03 -0.42
CA ALA A 516 1.54 -22.11 -1.81
C ALA A 516 2.67 -21.83 -2.82
N CYS A 517 3.43 -20.74 -2.62
CA CYS A 517 4.59 -20.42 -3.46
C CYS A 517 5.64 -21.55 -3.46
N LEU A 518 5.96 -22.10 -2.28
CA LEU A 518 6.95 -23.16 -2.14
C LEU A 518 6.48 -24.47 -2.79
N LYS A 519 5.17 -24.78 -2.76
CA LYS A 519 4.63 -25.94 -3.45
C LYS A 519 4.91 -25.89 -4.94
N VAL A 520 4.65 -24.75 -5.58
CA VAL A 520 4.92 -24.53 -7.02
C VAL A 520 6.40 -24.67 -7.35
N GLU A 521 7.29 -24.10 -6.52
CA GLU A 521 8.74 -24.25 -6.68
C GLU A 521 9.17 -25.73 -6.62
N LYS A 522 8.70 -26.48 -5.60
CA LYS A 522 9.05 -27.90 -5.38
C LYS A 522 8.57 -28.84 -6.49
N THR A 523 7.52 -28.46 -7.21
CA THR A 523 7.01 -29.24 -8.36
C THR A 523 7.61 -28.77 -9.69
N ASN A 524 8.72 -28.00 -9.66
CA ASN A 524 9.33 -27.44 -10.86
C ASN A 524 8.32 -26.71 -11.75
N TYR A 525 7.42 -25.96 -11.11
CA TYR A 525 6.41 -25.12 -11.78
C TYR A 525 5.42 -25.87 -12.68
N LYS A 526 5.18 -27.20 -12.43
CA LYS A 526 4.31 -28.06 -13.26
C LYS A 526 2.86 -27.54 -13.42
N GLU A 527 2.37 -26.72 -12.48
CA GLU A 527 1.04 -26.11 -12.56
C GLU A 527 0.97 -24.94 -13.58
N LEU A 528 2.10 -24.57 -14.20
CA LEU A 528 2.24 -23.47 -15.13
C LEU A 528 2.55 -23.97 -16.55
N LYS A 529 2.23 -23.16 -17.53
CA LYS A 529 2.60 -23.44 -18.92
C LYS A 529 4.02 -22.97 -19.16
N ILE A 530 4.91 -23.92 -19.44
CA ILE A 530 6.34 -23.68 -19.72
C ILE A 530 6.64 -24.16 -21.15
N ILE A 531 7.32 -23.32 -21.93
CA ILE A 531 7.73 -23.61 -23.31
C ILE A 531 9.25 -23.52 -23.40
#